data_719276e4cf17ceec5b975b9239f226bf
#
_entry.id   719276e4cf17ceec5b975b9239f226bf
#
_cell.length_a   1.000
_cell.length_b   1.000
_cell.length_c   1.000
_cell.angle_alpha   90.00
_cell.angle_beta   90.00
_cell.angle_gamma   90.00
#
_symmetry.space_group_name_H-M   'P 1'
#
loop_
_entity.id
_entity.type
_entity.pdbx_description
1 polymer ?
#
loop_
_entity_poly.entity_id
_entity_poly.type
_entity_poly.pdbx_seq_one_letter_code
_entity_poly.pdbx_strand_id
1 'polypeptide(L)'
;MLALGKIIDLYSVEIIVVLILAGSLMLSVISTQVPGIQVAQKKRLPRGTKSLLDRHVLVFLFCAFLMLVSHGAYYGFFSIHLENLGFGSTFIGLTWAWASAAEILVMLRSDQIFSRFSIKTVLIFSFMVAALRWFVLSFVQSTAAILLSQVLHAVTYGTFHIASILYIDRLAPDKAKTMGQAVNNATSYGLGLMVGFFLNGYLYEITGSFVLFMISSLIALSGGLIFWGFCLLDRKRK
;
A
#
# COMPACT_ATOMS: atom_id res chain seq x y z
N MET A 1 -30.94 9.40 -32.22
CA MET A 1 -29.59 9.57 -32.82
C MET A 1 -28.61 10.36 -31.94
N LEU A 2 -28.97 11.46 -31.29
CA LEU A 2 -28.05 12.25 -30.44
C LEU A 2 -27.54 11.51 -29.18
N ALA A 3 -28.33 10.63 -28.60
CA ALA A 3 -27.88 9.84 -27.43
C ALA A 3 -26.86 8.75 -27.80
N LEU A 4 -26.98 8.14 -28.96
CA LEU A 4 -26.06 7.12 -29.46
C LEU A 4 -24.69 7.72 -29.79
N GLY A 5 -24.66 8.92 -30.36
CA GLY A 5 -23.40 9.65 -30.67
C GLY A 5 -22.62 10.00 -29.40
N LYS A 6 -23.27 10.47 -28.32
CA LYS A 6 -22.61 10.74 -27.04
C LYS A 6 -22.06 9.49 -26.36
N ILE A 7 -22.72 8.35 -26.48
CA ILE A 7 -22.27 7.07 -25.93
C ILE A 7 -21.04 6.59 -26.71
N ILE A 8 -21.05 6.70 -28.04
CA ILE A 8 -19.91 6.32 -28.89
C ILE A 8 -18.68 7.21 -28.61
N ASP A 9 -18.86 8.52 -28.42
CA ASP A 9 -17.77 9.44 -28.09
C ASP A 9 -17.16 9.14 -26.71
N LEU A 10 -17.97 8.76 -25.72
CA LEU A 10 -17.49 8.42 -24.38
C LEU A 10 -16.67 7.12 -24.40
N TYR A 11 -17.17 6.09 -25.09
CA TYR A 11 -16.47 4.81 -25.23
C TYR A 11 -15.22 4.90 -26.11
N SER A 12 -15.17 5.81 -27.08
CA SER A 12 -13.97 6.01 -27.91
C SER A 12 -12.79 6.56 -27.14
N VAL A 13 -13.01 7.48 -26.17
CA VAL A 13 -11.95 8.00 -25.29
C VAL A 13 -11.43 6.90 -24.36
N GLU A 14 -12.30 6.11 -23.74
CA GLU A 14 -11.90 4.99 -22.90
C GLU A 14 -11.08 3.95 -23.67
N ILE A 15 -11.52 3.58 -24.86
CA ILE A 15 -10.82 2.63 -25.75
C ILE A 15 -9.44 3.17 -26.13
N ILE A 16 -9.33 4.47 -26.48
CA ILE A 16 -8.05 5.09 -26.82
C ILE A 16 -7.09 5.04 -25.62
N VAL A 17 -7.55 5.37 -24.41
CA VAL A 17 -6.75 5.28 -23.19
C VAL A 17 -6.28 3.86 -22.93
N VAL A 18 -7.15 2.87 -23.06
CA VAL A 18 -6.79 1.45 -22.91
C VAL A 18 -5.76 1.01 -23.96
N LEU A 19 -5.92 1.44 -25.20
CA LEU A 19 -4.96 1.11 -26.28
C LEU A 19 -3.60 1.78 -26.05
N ILE A 20 -3.55 3.03 -25.58
CA ILE A 20 -2.31 3.73 -25.22
C ILE A 20 -1.61 3.00 -24.06
N LEU A 21 -2.35 2.63 -23.01
CA LEU A 21 -1.81 1.88 -21.89
C LEU A 21 -1.30 0.50 -22.30
N ALA A 22 -2.06 -0.24 -23.11
CA ALA A 22 -1.65 -1.53 -23.64
C ALA A 22 -0.41 -1.40 -24.54
N GLY A 23 -0.35 -0.40 -25.41
CA GLY A 23 0.78 -0.11 -26.28
C GLY A 23 2.04 0.27 -25.47
N SER A 24 1.90 1.10 -24.45
CA SER A 24 3.02 1.47 -23.57
C SER A 24 3.55 0.27 -22.78
N LEU A 25 2.66 -0.61 -22.31
CA LEU A 25 3.03 -1.86 -21.64
C LEU A 25 3.76 -2.81 -22.59
N MET A 26 3.28 -2.98 -23.80
CA MET A 26 3.95 -3.78 -24.84
C MET A 26 5.34 -3.24 -25.20
N LEU A 27 5.47 -1.92 -25.39
CA LEU A 27 6.76 -1.28 -25.63
C LEU A 27 7.73 -1.47 -24.45
N SER A 28 7.24 -1.39 -23.23
CA SER A 28 8.02 -1.65 -22.02
C SER A 28 8.52 -3.09 -21.97
N VAL A 29 7.67 -4.07 -22.28
CA VAL A 29 8.02 -5.50 -22.33
C VAL A 29 9.04 -5.79 -23.44
N ILE A 30 8.88 -5.18 -24.63
CA ILE A 30 9.80 -5.37 -25.76
C ILE A 30 11.16 -4.71 -25.49
N SER A 31 11.16 -3.54 -24.82
CA SER A 31 12.40 -2.81 -24.50
C SER A 31 13.18 -3.42 -23.34
N THR A 32 12.54 -4.17 -22.45
CA THR A 32 13.23 -4.92 -21.41
C THR A 32 13.86 -6.18 -22.00
N GLN A 33 15.16 -6.15 -22.27
CA GLN A 33 15.95 -7.36 -22.51
C GLN A 33 16.00 -8.15 -21.20
N VAL A 34 15.01 -9.00 -20.97
CA VAL A 34 15.05 -9.96 -19.86
C VAL A 34 16.16 -10.95 -20.20
N PRO A 35 17.26 -11.03 -19.42
CA PRO A 35 18.24 -12.08 -19.61
C PRO A 35 17.51 -13.41 -19.60
N GLY A 36 17.72 -14.25 -20.63
CA GLY A 36 16.99 -15.50 -20.80
C GLY A 36 16.93 -16.25 -19.47
N ILE A 37 15.71 -16.46 -18.99
CA ILE A 37 15.48 -17.26 -17.79
C ILE A 37 15.99 -18.66 -18.14
N GLN A 38 17.22 -18.98 -17.70
CA GLN A 38 17.59 -20.37 -17.64
C GLN A 38 16.56 -21.01 -16.71
N VAL A 39 15.67 -21.82 -17.30
CA VAL A 39 14.69 -22.63 -16.55
C VAL A 39 15.52 -23.36 -15.50
N ALA A 40 15.53 -22.79 -14.31
CA ALA A 40 16.30 -23.37 -13.22
C ALA A 40 15.71 -24.75 -12.99
N GLN A 41 16.51 -25.77 -13.28
CA GLN A 41 16.25 -27.14 -12.79
C GLN A 41 15.67 -27.02 -11.40
N LYS A 42 14.66 -27.85 -11.11
CA LYS A 42 13.99 -28.02 -9.78
C LYS A 42 15.02 -27.92 -8.64
N LYS A 43 15.45 -26.69 -8.33
CA LYS A 43 16.38 -26.42 -7.24
C LYS A 43 15.62 -26.65 -5.97
N ARG A 44 16.06 -27.62 -5.17
CA ARG A 44 15.67 -27.76 -3.77
C ARG A 44 15.64 -26.36 -3.16
N LEU A 45 14.55 -26.02 -2.47
CA LEU A 45 14.40 -24.76 -1.76
C LEU A 45 15.73 -24.38 -1.10
N PRO A 46 16.22 -23.14 -1.30
CA PRO A 46 17.51 -22.74 -0.75
C PRO A 46 17.55 -23.01 0.76
N ARG A 47 18.68 -23.52 1.26
CA ARG A 47 18.87 -23.76 2.70
C ARG A 47 18.58 -22.54 3.60
N GLY A 48 18.40 -21.35 3.01
CA GLY A 48 18.00 -20.11 3.67
C GLY A 48 16.52 -19.98 4.02
N THR A 49 15.64 -20.90 3.58
CA THR A 49 14.19 -20.83 3.88
C THR A 49 13.90 -20.89 5.39
N LYS A 50 14.77 -21.50 6.17
CA LYS A 50 14.64 -21.53 7.65
C LYS A 50 14.70 -20.14 8.28
N SER A 51 15.39 -19.15 7.69
CA SER A 51 15.49 -17.80 8.22
C SER A 51 14.30 -16.91 7.84
N LEU A 52 13.54 -17.24 6.80
CA LEU A 52 12.26 -16.56 6.50
C LEU A 52 11.17 -16.94 7.53
N LEU A 53 11.39 -17.97 8.34
CA LEU A 53 10.55 -18.32 9.50
C LEU A 53 11.09 -17.71 10.81
N ASP A 54 12.11 -16.84 10.73
CA ASP A 54 12.58 -16.09 11.89
C ASP A 54 11.49 -15.19 12.46
N ARG A 55 11.45 -15.09 13.78
CA ARG A 55 10.44 -14.28 14.49
C ARG A 55 10.40 -12.82 14.01
N HIS A 56 11.54 -12.26 13.59
CA HIS A 56 11.59 -10.88 13.09
C HIS A 56 10.86 -10.74 11.76
N VAL A 57 10.99 -11.74 10.88
CA VAL A 57 10.28 -11.79 9.61
C VAL A 57 8.80 -12.01 9.85
N LEU A 58 8.42 -12.99 10.67
CA LEU A 58 7.02 -13.34 10.93
C LEU A 58 6.25 -12.19 11.59
N VAL A 59 6.83 -11.54 12.61
CA VAL A 59 6.20 -10.39 13.26
C VAL A 59 6.05 -9.23 12.28
N PHE A 60 7.08 -8.96 11.48
CA PHE A 60 7.00 -7.91 10.48
C PHE A 60 5.93 -8.20 9.42
N LEU A 61 5.88 -9.41 8.87
CA LEU A 61 4.88 -9.81 7.88
C LEU A 61 3.46 -9.68 8.44
N PHE A 62 3.24 -10.07 9.69
CA PHE A 62 1.95 -9.90 10.35
C PHE A 62 1.59 -8.40 10.50
N CYS A 63 2.53 -7.56 10.93
CA CYS A 63 2.29 -6.13 11.02
C CYS A 63 2.05 -5.49 9.63
N ALA A 64 2.83 -5.88 8.62
CA ALA A 64 2.65 -5.42 7.26
C ALA A 64 1.29 -5.86 6.69
N PHE A 65 0.85 -7.07 6.98
CA PHE A 65 -0.51 -7.54 6.68
C PHE A 65 -1.56 -6.61 7.31
N LEU A 66 -1.47 -6.28 8.59
CA LEU A 66 -2.40 -5.36 9.26
C LEU A 66 -2.39 -3.96 8.62
N MET A 67 -1.22 -3.47 8.22
CA MET A 67 -1.12 -2.19 7.51
C MET A 67 -1.95 -2.20 6.22
N LEU A 68 -1.83 -3.26 5.41
CA LEU A 68 -2.56 -3.35 4.14
C LEU A 68 -4.05 -3.68 4.35
N VAL A 69 -4.42 -4.44 5.37
CA VAL A 69 -5.82 -4.59 5.80
C VAL A 69 -6.43 -3.22 6.10
N SER A 70 -5.72 -2.35 6.84
CA SER A 70 -6.18 -0.99 7.16
C SER A 70 -6.33 -0.11 5.91
N HIS A 71 -5.52 -0.32 4.87
CA HIS A 71 -5.63 0.39 3.59
C HIS A 71 -6.83 -0.07 2.74
N GLY A 72 -7.44 -1.22 3.05
CA GLY A 72 -8.60 -1.73 2.32
C GLY A 72 -9.78 -0.75 2.31
N ALA A 73 -10.03 -0.02 3.42
CA ALA A 73 -11.06 1.01 3.46
C ALA A 73 -10.75 2.17 2.49
N TYR A 74 -9.49 2.58 2.43
CA TYR A 74 -9.07 3.66 1.54
C TYR A 74 -9.21 3.27 0.07
N TYR A 75 -8.62 2.15 -0.34
CA TYR A 75 -8.66 1.74 -1.75
C TYR A 75 -10.05 1.34 -2.23
N GLY A 76 -10.88 0.75 -1.36
CA GLY A 76 -12.22 0.29 -1.72
C GLY A 76 -13.32 1.33 -1.56
N PHE A 77 -13.22 2.22 -0.56
CA PHE A 77 -14.36 3.01 -0.10
C PHE A 77 -14.11 4.52 0.00
N PHE A 78 -12.89 5.01 -0.25
CA PHE A 78 -12.60 6.44 -0.14
C PHE A 78 -13.36 7.28 -1.17
N SER A 79 -13.46 6.83 -2.42
CA SER A 79 -14.26 7.53 -3.44
C SER A 79 -15.74 7.58 -3.06
N ILE A 80 -16.30 6.46 -2.60
CA ILE A 80 -17.69 6.38 -2.12
C ILE A 80 -17.90 7.28 -0.90
N HIS A 81 -16.91 7.34 0.01
CA HIS A 81 -16.96 8.24 1.15
C HIS A 81 -17.04 9.72 0.72
N LEU A 82 -16.24 10.12 -0.27
CA LEU A 82 -16.27 11.50 -0.80
C LEU A 82 -17.58 11.79 -1.54
N GLU A 83 -18.12 10.84 -2.30
CA GLU A 83 -19.43 10.97 -2.93
C GLU A 83 -20.54 11.18 -1.89
N ASN A 84 -20.54 10.40 -0.81
CA ASN A 84 -21.49 10.55 0.30
C ASN A 84 -21.38 11.91 1.02
N LEU A 85 -20.20 12.54 0.97
CA LEU A 85 -19.98 13.92 1.45
C LEU A 85 -20.41 14.99 0.45
N GLY A 86 -20.89 14.60 -0.74
CA GLY A 86 -21.36 15.52 -1.79
C GLY A 86 -20.25 16.04 -2.72
N PHE A 87 -19.06 15.46 -2.70
CA PHE A 87 -17.99 15.84 -3.63
C PHE A 87 -18.19 15.22 -5.01
N GLY A 88 -18.00 16.02 -6.06
CA GLY A 88 -18.08 15.55 -7.44
C GLY A 88 -16.86 14.75 -7.89
N SER A 89 -17.02 14.00 -8.99
CA SER A 89 -16.01 13.11 -9.58
C SER A 89 -14.67 13.80 -9.87
N THR A 90 -14.70 15.07 -10.30
CA THR A 90 -13.48 15.87 -10.55
C THR A 90 -12.65 16.05 -9.28
N PHE A 91 -13.28 16.37 -8.15
CA PHE A 91 -12.58 16.52 -6.87
C PHE A 91 -12.02 15.17 -6.41
N ILE A 92 -12.80 14.09 -6.55
CA ILE A 92 -12.36 12.74 -6.21
C ILE A 92 -11.13 12.35 -7.03
N GLY A 93 -11.14 12.57 -8.35
CA GLY A 93 -9.99 12.34 -9.21
C GLY A 93 -8.76 13.17 -8.81
N LEU A 94 -8.95 14.44 -8.46
CA LEU A 94 -7.87 15.30 -7.98
C LEU A 94 -7.26 14.81 -6.66
N THR A 95 -8.06 14.28 -5.74
CA THR A 95 -7.53 13.72 -4.48
C THR A 95 -6.63 12.51 -4.71
N TRP A 96 -6.98 11.62 -5.64
CA TRP A 96 -6.14 10.48 -6.04
C TRP A 96 -4.85 10.93 -6.73
N ALA A 97 -4.95 11.88 -7.66
CA ALA A 97 -3.79 12.44 -8.36
C ALA A 97 -2.82 13.13 -7.37
N TRP A 98 -3.37 13.85 -6.38
CA TRP A 98 -2.59 14.52 -5.35
C TRP A 98 -1.86 13.54 -4.43
N ALA A 99 -2.53 12.45 -4.01
CA ALA A 99 -1.92 11.37 -3.25
C ALA A 99 -0.75 10.72 -4.01
N SER A 100 -0.96 10.40 -5.30
CA SER A 100 0.06 9.79 -6.15
C SER A 100 1.24 10.74 -6.39
N ALA A 101 1.00 12.03 -6.59
CA ALA A 101 2.07 13.02 -6.74
C ALA A 101 2.93 13.13 -5.48
N ALA A 102 2.30 13.16 -4.30
CA ALA A 102 3.01 13.17 -3.03
C ALA A 102 3.85 11.90 -2.82
N GLU A 103 3.33 10.74 -3.22
CA GLU A 103 4.04 9.46 -3.16
C GLU A 103 5.28 9.46 -4.05
N ILE A 104 5.17 9.91 -5.30
CA ILE A 104 6.30 10.04 -6.23
C ILE A 104 7.39 10.94 -5.63
N LEU A 105 7.01 12.08 -5.09
CA LEU A 105 7.96 13.03 -4.49
C LEU A 105 8.73 12.42 -3.31
N VAL A 106 8.07 11.63 -2.47
CA VAL A 106 8.72 10.94 -1.35
C VAL A 106 9.62 9.81 -1.85
N MET A 107 9.20 9.06 -2.86
CA MET A 107 10.01 8.00 -3.45
C MET A 107 11.31 8.55 -4.07
N LEU A 108 11.25 9.69 -4.76
CA LEU A 108 12.43 10.37 -5.31
C LEU A 108 13.40 10.85 -4.22
N ARG A 109 12.93 11.03 -2.98
CA ARG A 109 13.76 11.46 -1.84
C ARG A 109 14.05 10.34 -0.84
N SER A 110 13.77 9.11 -1.20
CA SER A 110 13.92 7.94 -0.33
C SER A 110 15.34 7.80 0.23
N ASP A 111 16.38 8.01 -0.59
CA ASP A 111 17.78 7.95 -0.13
C ASP A 111 18.09 8.93 1.00
N GLN A 112 17.53 10.14 0.92
CA GLN A 112 17.69 11.16 1.97
C GLN A 112 16.97 10.76 3.26
N ILE A 113 15.82 10.11 3.16
CA ILE A 113 15.06 9.62 4.32
C ILE A 113 15.82 8.50 5.01
N PHE A 114 16.23 7.47 4.24
CA PHE A 114 16.87 6.28 4.79
C PHE A 114 18.35 6.47 5.16
N SER A 115 18.99 7.57 4.74
CA SER A 115 20.28 7.99 5.27
C SER A 115 20.19 8.63 6.66
N ARG A 116 19.04 9.24 7.00
CA ARG A 116 18.84 9.94 8.27
C ARG A 116 18.11 9.11 9.33
N PHE A 117 17.18 8.26 8.90
CA PHE A 117 16.32 7.51 9.81
C PHE A 117 16.50 6.00 9.64
N SER A 118 16.44 5.27 10.74
CA SER A 118 16.49 3.81 10.68
C SER A 118 15.20 3.25 10.05
N ILE A 119 15.32 2.13 9.33
CA ILE A 119 14.17 1.47 8.71
C ILE A 119 13.07 1.18 9.74
N LYS A 120 13.44 0.70 10.94
CA LYS A 120 12.48 0.42 12.02
C LYS A 120 11.74 1.69 12.45
N THR A 121 12.43 2.82 12.55
CA THR A 121 11.82 4.12 12.88
C THR A 121 10.83 4.55 11.81
N VAL A 122 11.20 4.45 10.53
CA VAL A 122 10.32 4.79 9.40
C VAL A 122 9.08 3.92 9.39
N LEU A 123 9.21 2.59 9.59
CA LEU A 123 8.08 1.68 9.67
C LEU A 123 7.11 2.06 10.80
N ILE A 124 7.62 2.26 12.03
CA ILE A 124 6.80 2.65 13.18
C ILE A 124 6.09 3.98 12.90
N PHE A 125 6.83 4.97 12.38
CA PHE A 125 6.27 6.27 12.03
C PHE A 125 5.16 6.16 10.98
N SER A 126 5.36 5.35 9.93
CA SER A 126 4.33 5.11 8.90
C SER A 126 3.05 4.50 9.49
N PHE A 127 3.16 3.56 10.44
CA PHE A 127 1.99 3.03 11.15
C PHE A 127 1.25 4.09 11.94
N MET A 128 1.98 4.93 12.69
CA MET A 128 1.36 5.99 13.51
C MET A 128 0.67 7.03 12.63
N VAL A 129 1.31 7.42 11.53
CA VAL A 129 0.71 8.35 10.56
C VAL A 129 -0.50 7.71 9.86
N ALA A 130 -0.48 6.40 9.56
CA ALA A 130 -1.64 5.70 8.99
C ALA A 130 -2.82 5.70 9.98
N ALA A 131 -2.57 5.37 11.24
CA ALA A 131 -3.60 5.41 12.29
C ALA A 131 -4.20 6.81 12.42
N LEU A 132 -3.37 7.85 12.49
CA LEU A 132 -3.81 9.24 12.54
C LEU A 132 -4.60 9.64 11.29
N ARG A 133 -4.13 9.26 10.11
CA ARG A 133 -4.78 9.57 8.83
C ARG A 133 -6.19 8.97 8.76
N TRP A 134 -6.34 7.70 9.09
CA TRP A 134 -7.65 7.04 9.10
C TRP A 134 -8.56 7.62 10.18
N PHE A 135 -8.02 7.92 11.36
CA PHE A 135 -8.77 8.61 12.41
C PHE A 135 -9.29 9.96 11.92
N VAL A 136 -8.46 10.78 11.30
CA VAL A 136 -8.87 12.07 10.74
C VAL A 136 -9.97 11.88 9.69
N LEU A 137 -9.82 10.94 8.74
CA LEU A 137 -10.83 10.66 7.71
C LEU A 137 -12.15 10.15 8.29
N SER A 138 -12.16 9.57 9.50
CA SER A 138 -13.40 9.12 10.14
C SER A 138 -14.26 10.27 10.72
N PHE A 139 -13.80 11.52 10.69
CA PHE A 139 -14.54 12.67 11.24
C PHE A 139 -14.57 13.88 10.29
N VAL A 140 -13.60 13.99 9.40
CA VAL A 140 -13.38 15.21 8.63
C VAL A 140 -14.21 15.22 7.36
N GLN A 141 -14.85 16.39 7.12
CA GLN A 141 -15.65 16.66 5.92
C GLN A 141 -15.11 17.86 5.13
N SER A 142 -14.10 18.57 5.63
CA SER A 142 -13.57 19.75 4.97
C SER A 142 -12.61 19.39 3.83
N THR A 143 -12.72 20.07 2.70
CA THR A 143 -11.87 19.92 1.52
C THR A 143 -10.38 20.02 1.86
N ALA A 144 -9.98 21.01 2.68
CA ALA A 144 -8.60 21.24 3.05
C ALA A 144 -8.00 20.06 3.83
N ALA A 145 -8.75 19.52 4.81
CA ALA A 145 -8.26 18.40 5.61
C ALA A 145 -8.25 17.08 4.83
N ILE A 146 -9.19 16.88 3.89
CA ILE A 146 -9.16 15.76 2.94
C ILE A 146 -7.89 15.82 2.10
N LEU A 147 -7.59 16.97 1.46
CA LEU A 147 -6.38 17.16 0.65
C LEU A 147 -5.09 16.98 1.47
N LEU A 148 -5.05 17.51 2.70
CA LEU A 148 -3.91 17.31 3.59
C LEU A 148 -3.71 15.82 3.94
N SER A 149 -4.80 15.09 4.18
CA SER A 149 -4.75 13.64 4.41
C SER A 149 -4.16 12.87 3.23
N GLN A 150 -4.34 13.38 1.99
CA GLN A 150 -3.76 12.73 0.80
C GLN A 150 -2.23 12.89 0.73
N VAL A 151 -1.68 14.01 1.21
CA VAL A 151 -0.21 14.17 1.31
C VAL A 151 0.38 13.13 2.27
N LEU A 152 -0.34 12.78 3.34
CA LEU A 152 0.08 11.74 4.28
C LEU A 152 0.15 10.35 3.64
N HIS A 153 -0.50 10.13 2.47
CA HIS A 153 -0.38 8.87 1.72
C HIS A 153 1.07 8.55 1.35
N ALA A 154 1.84 9.55 1.00
CA ALA A 154 3.27 9.40 0.74
C ALA A 154 4.03 8.74 1.90
N VAL A 155 3.64 9.03 3.14
CA VAL A 155 4.23 8.43 4.34
C VAL A 155 3.63 7.05 4.61
N THR A 156 2.30 6.93 4.55
CA THR A 156 1.60 5.70 4.94
C THR A 156 1.76 4.58 3.93
N TYR A 157 2.03 4.92 2.66
CA TYR A 157 2.22 3.95 1.58
C TYR A 157 3.63 4.05 0.99
N GLY A 158 4.05 5.21 0.44
CA GLY A 158 5.33 5.36 -0.25
C GLY A 158 6.54 5.00 0.62
N THR A 159 6.70 5.66 1.78
CA THR A 159 7.83 5.34 2.67
C THR A 159 7.70 3.96 3.31
N PHE A 160 6.47 3.54 3.66
CA PHE A 160 6.22 2.21 4.19
C PHE A 160 6.62 1.12 3.20
N HIS A 161 6.26 1.27 1.92
CA HIS A 161 6.60 0.30 0.87
C HIS A 161 8.11 0.12 0.74
N ILE A 162 8.87 1.22 0.60
CA ILE A 162 10.33 1.17 0.50
C ILE A 162 10.93 0.59 1.78
N ALA A 163 10.47 1.04 2.96
CA ALA A 163 10.94 0.52 4.24
C ALA A 163 10.70 -0.99 4.38
N SER A 164 9.56 -1.50 3.89
CA SER A 164 9.22 -2.92 3.90
C SER A 164 10.19 -3.73 3.05
N ILE A 165 10.47 -3.26 1.83
CA ILE A 165 11.46 -3.89 0.93
C ILE A 165 12.82 -3.94 1.61
N LEU A 166 13.31 -2.80 2.12
CA LEU A 166 14.61 -2.72 2.77
C LEU A 166 14.70 -3.56 4.06
N TYR A 167 13.59 -3.67 4.80
CA TYR A 167 13.55 -4.44 6.03
C TYR A 167 13.65 -5.95 5.75
N ILE A 168 12.88 -6.44 4.80
CA ILE A 168 12.95 -7.85 4.36
C ILE A 168 14.31 -8.15 3.71
N ASP A 169 14.86 -7.25 2.90
CA ASP A 169 16.18 -7.45 2.28
C ASP A 169 17.30 -7.61 3.33
N ARG A 170 17.20 -6.90 4.46
CA ARG A 170 18.15 -7.03 5.58
C ARG A 170 17.99 -8.29 6.39
N LEU A 171 16.78 -8.84 6.49
CA LEU A 171 16.48 -10.04 7.28
C LEU A 171 16.69 -11.33 6.48
N ALA A 172 16.42 -11.29 5.19
CA ALA A 172 16.53 -12.45 4.32
C ALA A 172 18.01 -12.75 4.00
N PRO A 173 18.40 -14.03 3.98
CA PRO A 173 19.73 -14.42 3.46
C PRO A 173 19.87 -14.04 2.00
N ASP A 174 21.09 -13.79 1.52
CA ASP A 174 21.34 -13.36 0.14
C ASP A 174 20.71 -14.28 -0.91
N LYS A 175 20.71 -15.59 -0.67
CA LYS A 175 20.09 -16.59 -1.56
C LYS A 175 18.57 -16.65 -1.49
N ALA A 176 17.94 -15.98 -0.52
CA ALA A 176 16.50 -16.01 -0.27
C ALA A 176 15.84 -14.62 -0.36
N LYS A 177 16.56 -13.57 -0.77
CA LYS A 177 16.04 -12.20 -0.85
C LYS A 177 14.81 -12.11 -1.76
N THR A 178 14.88 -12.66 -2.96
CA THR A 178 13.75 -12.69 -3.91
C THR A 178 12.53 -13.43 -3.32
N MET A 179 12.75 -14.55 -2.64
CA MET A 179 11.68 -15.28 -1.96
C MET A 179 11.09 -14.44 -0.82
N GLY A 180 11.94 -13.76 -0.03
CA GLY A 180 11.51 -12.85 1.04
C GLY A 180 10.60 -11.74 0.51
N GLN A 181 10.96 -11.10 -0.61
CA GLN A 181 10.12 -10.08 -1.27
C GLN A 181 8.81 -10.67 -1.79
N ALA A 182 8.86 -11.86 -2.40
CA ALA A 182 7.65 -12.53 -2.88
C ALA A 182 6.68 -12.84 -1.73
N VAL A 183 7.18 -13.35 -0.60
CA VAL A 183 6.37 -13.61 0.61
C VAL A 183 5.82 -12.31 1.19
N ASN A 184 6.62 -11.25 1.27
CA ASN A 184 6.16 -9.95 1.74
C ASN A 184 5.01 -9.40 0.86
N ASN A 185 5.17 -9.44 -0.45
CA ASN A 185 4.14 -8.98 -1.38
C ASN A 185 2.87 -9.84 -1.29
N ALA A 186 3.00 -11.17 -1.25
CA ALA A 186 1.85 -12.06 -1.14
C ALA A 186 1.09 -11.87 0.18
N THR A 187 1.81 -11.70 1.30
CA THR A 187 1.19 -11.54 2.62
C THR A 187 0.56 -10.15 2.78
N SER A 188 1.25 -9.09 2.39
CA SER A 188 0.75 -7.72 2.57
C SER A 188 -0.18 -7.30 1.44
N TYR A 189 0.34 -7.12 0.23
CA TYR A 189 -0.43 -6.61 -0.91
C TYR A 189 -1.44 -7.62 -1.47
N GLY A 190 -1.14 -8.92 -1.42
CA GLY A 190 -2.10 -9.97 -1.78
C GLY A 190 -3.13 -10.18 -0.69
N LEU A 191 -2.75 -10.91 0.35
CA LEU A 191 -3.66 -11.35 1.41
C LEU A 191 -4.20 -10.17 2.24
N GLY A 192 -3.35 -9.18 2.58
CA GLY A 192 -3.75 -8.04 3.40
C GLY A 192 -4.83 -7.18 2.73
N LEU A 193 -4.64 -6.79 1.48
CA LEU A 193 -5.67 -6.03 0.74
C LEU A 193 -6.91 -6.86 0.49
N MET A 194 -6.77 -8.15 0.16
CA MET A 194 -7.92 -9.04 -0.03
C MET A 194 -8.79 -9.10 1.22
N VAL A 195 -8.20 -9.38 2.38
CA VAL A 195 -8.92 -9.40 3.66
C VAL A 195 -9.49 -8.03 3.98
N GLY A 196 -8.73 -6.95 3.71
CA GLY A 196 -9.19 -5.58 3.88
C GLY A 196 -10.43 -5.27 3.06
N PHE A 197 -10.46 -5.62 1.78
CA PHE A 197 -11.63 -5.39 0.92
C PHE A 197 -12.85 -6.19 1.38
N PHE A 198 -12.70 -7.48 1.69
CA PHE A 198 -13.82 -8.29 2.19
C PHE A 198 -14.37 -7.77 3.51
N LEU A 199 -13.50 -7.48 4.46
CA LEU A 199 -13.89 -6.96 5.77
C LEU A 199 -14.63 -5.62 5.63
N ASN A 200 -14.07 -4.70 4.86
CA ASN A 200 -14.67 -3.39 4.67
C ASN A 200 -15.96 -3.44 3.84
N GLY A 201 -16.05 -4.35 2.84
CA GLY A 201 -17.30 -4.57 2.09
C GLY A 201 -18.44 -4.97 2.99
N TYR A 202 -18.20 -5.96 3.84
CA TYR A 202 -19.21 -6.40 4.82
C TYR A 202 -19.58 -5.31 5.84
N LEU A 203 -18.57 -4.62 6.38
CA LEU A 203 -18.79 -3.60 7.41
C LEU A 203 -19.47 -2.34 6.86
N TYR A 204 -19.19 -1.97 5.60
CA TYR A 204 -19.74 -0.76 5.00
C TYR A 204 -21.28 -0.75 4.98
N GLU A 205 -21.87 -1.87 4.64
CA GLU A 205 -23.34 -2.01 4.59
C GLU A 205 -24.00 -1.80 5.97
N ILE A 206 -23.27 -2.12 7.05
CA ILE A 206 -23.80 -2.06 8.41
C ILE A 206 -23.47 -0.71 9.08
N THR A 207 -22.28 -0.16 8.84
CA THR A 207 -21.74 0.93 9.67
C THR A 207 -21.46 2.23 8.90
N GLY A 208 -21.42 2.17 7.57
CA GLY A 208 -21.05 3.30 6.72
C GLY A 208 -19.55 3.62 6.74
N SER A 209 -19.14 4.57 5.89
CA SER A 209 -17.73 4.85 5.61
C SER A 209 -16.93 5.46 6.77
N PHE A 210 -17.58 6.26 7.63
CA PHE A 210 -16.90 6.87 8.78
C PHE A 210 -16.37 5.83 9.76
N VAL A 211 -17.20 4.83 10.09
CA VAL A 211 -16.81 3.75 11.01
C VAL A 211 -15.73 2.86 10.40
N LEU A 212 -15.76 2.64 9.07
CA LEU A 212 -14.69 1.92 8.38
C LEU A 212 -13.32 2.56 8.61
N PHE A 213 -13.21 3.88 8.44
CA PHE A 213 -11.95 4.59 8.68
C PHE A 213 -11.52 4.52 10.15
N MET A 214 -12.49 4.56 11.09
CA MET A 214 -12.18 4.37 12.51
C MET A 214 -11.61 2.98 12.78
N ILE A 215 -12.23 1.93 12.26
CA ILE A 215 -11.74 0.54 12.40
C ILE A 215 -10.36 0.40 11.75
N SER A 216 -10.16 0.96 10.56
CA SER A 216 -8.86 0.97 9.87
C SER A 216 -7.78 1.68 10.69
N SER A 217 -8.14 2.77 11.39
CA SER A 217 -7.24 3.46 12.32
C SER A 217 -6.78 2.53 13.46
N LEU A 218 -7.71 1.81 14.07
CA LEU A 218 -7.40 0.87 15.15
C LEU A 218 -6.54 -0.31 14.67
N ILE A 219 -6.79 -0.82 13.46
CA ILE A 219 -5.99 -1.89 12.85
C ILE A 219 -4.56 -1.39 12.60
N ALA A 220 -4.38 -0.21 12.00
CA ALA A 220 -3.06 0.37 11.76
C ALA A 220 -2.32 0.64 13.07
N LEU A 221 -3.01 1.20 14.06
CA LEU A 221 -2.45 1.45 15.39
C LEU A 221 -1.97 0.16 16.06
N SER A 222 -2.79 -0.89 16.03
CA SER A 222 -2.43 -2.18 16.62
C SER A 222 -1.19 -2.79 15.94
N GLY A 223 -1.12 -2.76 14.60
CA GLY A 223 0.06 -3.19 13.86
C GLY A 223 1.33 -2.42 14.26
N GLY A 224 1.21 -1.09 14.40
CA GLY A 224 2.30 -0.23 14.85
C GLY A 224 2.76 -0.51 16.27
N LEU A 225 1.83 -0.68 17.20
CA LEU A 225 2.14 -0.98 18.60
C LEU A 225 2.78 -2.36 18.77
N ILE A 226 2.30 -3.37 18.04
CA ILE A 226 2.90 -4.72 18.02
C ILE A 226 4.34 -4.63 17.51
N PHE A 227 4.56 -3.95 16.38
CA PHE A 227 5.90 -3.81 15.80
C PHE A 227 6.84 -3.02 16.71
N TRP A 228 6.37 -1.93 17.30
CA TRP A 228 7.13 -1.12 18.24
C TRP A 228 7.51 -1.90 19.50
N GLY A 229 6.53 -2.56 20.14
CA GLY A 229 6.75 -3.40 21.33
C GLY A 229 7.76 -4.51 21.04
N PHE A 230 7.65 -5.18 19.89
CA PHE A 230 8.61 -6.18 19.46
C PHE A 230 10.02 -5.60 19.33
N CYS A 231 10.17 -4.42 18.72
CA CYS A 231 11.47 -3.75 18.57
C CYS A 231 12.10 -3.36 19.93
N LEU A 232 11.27 -2.95 20.91
CA LEU A 232 11.74 -2.63 22.26
C LEU A 232 12.25 -3.87 23.00
N LEU A 233 11.51 -4.99 22.92
CA LEU A 233 11.91 -6.26 23.56
C LEU A 233 13.19 -6.83 22.93
N ASP A 234 13.34 -6.72 21.61
CA ASP A 234 14.52 -7.16 20.89
C ASP A 234 15.77 -6.37 21.28
N ARG A 235 15.62 -5.05 21.55
CA ARG A 235 16.70 -4.19 22.02
C ARG A 235 17.20 -4.55 23.43
N LYS A 236 16.30 -5.01 24.31
CA LYS A 236 16.67 -5.40 25.68
C LYS A 236 17.38 -6.77 25.77
N ARG A 237 17.32 -7.57 24.70
CA ARG A 237 17.93 -8.91 24.65
C ARG A 237 19.33 -8.93 24.03
N LYS A 238 19.76 -7.81 23.46
CA LYS A 238 21.12 -7.58 22.94
C LYS A 238 21.97 -6.81 23.93
#